data_46ef36e87a95794f373c7fbbf9dd60ee
#
_entry.id   46ef36e87a95794f373c7fbbf9dd60ee
#
_cell.length_a   1.000
_cell.length_b   1.000
_cell.length_c   1.000
_cell.angle_alpha   90.00
_cell.angle_beta   90.00
_cell.angle_gamma   90.00
#
_symmetry.space_group_name_H-M   'P 1'
#
loop_
_entity.id
_entity.type
_entity.pdbx_description
1 polymer ?
#
loop_
_entity_poly.entity_id
_entity_poly.type
_entity_poly.pdbx_seq_one_letter_code
_entity_poly.pdbx_strand_id
1 'polypeptide(L)'
;MAQVVTLTAALPLGAAACRQSAQSPPPSKADQRAANEAAATWQAKHEMDYRRDWVSIAGLYDLKPGVNTAGSASTNDIALSASVPPTLGRFIMTGQQVRFEPAPGAVLVHDNTPVVGPVDLRDDRETEEDQLIVGDIRLNVHVSGDRRSLRVRDPNGPLARDFRGFSWFPISPNYRVIGRLIRDPQPQTLKVVNTYGDVDEYKSEGVVEFTIEGRTVHLRPFTTRPNRFYFVFRDASSGQETYETARFLYSDLHDDGTTLLDFNEAYNPPCAFNPHTTCPIPLRENRLPVKILAGEKAYPVHVSPSKGGS
;
A
#
# COMPACT_ATOMS: atom_id res chain seq x y z
N MET A 1 22.33 80.00 33.41
CA MET A 1 20.95 79.50 33.33
C MET A 1 20.83 78.69 32.05
N ALA A 2 20.92 77.40 32.15
CA ALA A 2 20.81 76.51 30.99
C ALA A 2 19.46 75.76 31.10
N GLN A 3 18.61 75.93 30.08
CA GLN A 3 17.35 75.18 29.97
C GLN A 3 17.57 73.83 29.34
N VAL A 4 17.14 72.79 30.05
CA VAL A 4 17.12 71.39 29.54
C VAL A 4 15.77 71.20 28.85
N VAL A 5 15.80 70.90 27.55
CA VAL A 5 14.64 70.52 26.74
C VAL A 5 14.58 68.98 26.74
N THR A 6 13.57 68.41 27.40
CA THR A 6 13.27 66.97 27.38
C THR A 6 12.40 66.65 26.16
N LEU A 7 12.96 65.87 25.24
CA LEU A 7 12.22 65.34 24.07
C LEU A 7 11.60 63.97 24.48
N THR A 8 10.28 63.93 24.56
CA THR A 8 9.51 62.71 24.74
C THR A 8 9.23 62.05 23.37
N ALA A 9 9.87 60.94 23.10
CA ALA A 9 9.60 60.11 21.92
C ALA A 9 8.40 59.18 22.19
N ALA A 10 7.30 59.38 21.46
CA ALA A 10 6.16 58.49 21.46
C ALA A 10 6.42 57.36 20.43
N LEU A 11 6.48 56.12 20.88
CA LEU A 11 6.49 54.94 20.01
C LEU A 11 5.05 54.65 19.52
N PRO A 12 4.84 54.38 18.23
CA PRO A 12 3.54 53.90 17.79
C PRO A 12 3.37 52.41 18.14
N LEU A 13 2.29 52.08 18.87
CA LEU A 13 1.81 50.73 19.03
C LEU A 13 1.36 50.20 17.63
N GLY A 14 2.18 49.35 17.04
CA GLY A 14 1.80 48.58 15.89
C GLY A 14 0.75 47.53 16.26
N ALA A 15 -0.48 47.72 15.79
CA ALA A 15 -1.52 46.71 15.87
C ALA A 15 -1.14 45.53 14.98
N ALA A 16 -0.73 44.41 15.58
CA ALA A 16 -0.58 43.15 14.89
C ALA A 16 -1.98 42.65 14.47
N ALA A 17 -2.36 42.92 13.23
CA ALA A 17 -3.56 42.33 12.64
C ALA A 17 -3.33 40.81 12.50
N CYS A 18 -3.96 40.00 13.37
CA CYS A 18 -4.13 38.60 13.16
C CYS A 18 -4.85 38.41 11.81
N ARG A 19 -4.12 37.99 10.78
CA ARG A 19 -4.72 37.47 9.56
C ARG A 19 -5.43 36.18 9.94
N GLN A 20 -6.74 36.25 10.19
CA GLN A 20 -7.61 35.08 10.15
C GLN A 20 -7.51 34.52 8.73
N SER A 21 -6.95 33.31 8.63
CA SER A 21 -7.02 32.53 7.40
C SER A 21 -8.49 32.36 7.03
N ALA A 22 -8.91 32.92 5.93
CA ALA A 22 -10.27 32.78 5.41
C ALA A 22 -10.52 31.28 5.23
N GLN A 23 -11.37 30.71 6.07
CA GLN A 23 -11.86 29.37 5.91
C GLN A 23 -12.67 29.34 4.60
N SER A 24 -12.27 28.46 3.69
CA SER A 24 -13.04 28.23 2.46
C SER A 24 -14.49 27.90 2.83
N PRO A 25 -15.48 28.41 2.07
CA PRO A 25 -16.88 28.11 2.35
C PRO A 25 -17.10 26.57 2.31
N PRO A 26 -18.04 26.05 3.11
CA PRO A 26 -18.34 24.62 3.10
C PRO A 26 -18.75 24.21 1.66
N PRO A 27 -18.37 22.98 1.23
CA PRO A 27 -18.66 22.50 -0.11
C PRO A 27 -20.17 22.47 -0.35
N SER A 28 -20.60 22.83 -1.56
CA SER A 28 -22.02 22.80 -1.93
C SER A 28 -22.56 21.37 -1.91
N LYS A 29 -23.89 21.20 -1.88
CA LYS A 29 -24.53 19.87 -2.00
C LYS A 29 -24.15 19.17 -3.30
N ALA A 30 -23.93 19.92 -4.39
CA ALA A 30 -23.49 19.35 -5.66
C ALA A 30 -22.06 18.82 -5.55
N ASP A 31 -21.15 19.56 -4.93
CA ASP A 31 -19.76 19.13 -4.72
C ASP A 31 -19.68 17.90 -3.81
N GLN A 32 -20.49 17.86 -2.75
CA GLN A 32 -20.59 16.70 -1.87
C GLN A 32 -21.09 15.46 -2.61
N ARG A 33 -22.08 15.62 -3.49
CA ARG A 33 -22.61 14.51 -4.30
C ARG A 33 -21.56 14.00 -5.28
N ALA A 34 -20.92 14.88 -6.03
CA ALA A 34 -19.85 14.53 -6.96
C ALA A 34 -18.70 13.79 -6.25
N ALA A 35 -18.33 14.25 -5.05
CA ALA A 35 -17.30 13.61 -4.24
C ALA A 35 -17.70 12.20 -3.76
N ASN A 36 -18.96 12.02 -3.38
CA ASN A 36 -19.47 10.70 -2.98
C ASN A 36 -19.51 9.73 -4.17
N GLU A 37 -19.90 10.19 -5.35
CA GLU A 37 -19.89 9.42 -6.59
C GLU A 37 -18.45 9.03 -6.99
N ALA A 38 -17.49 9.94 -6.83
CA ALA A 38 -16.09 9.65 -7.06
C ALA A 38 -15.54 8.58 -6.12
N ALA A 39 -15.82 8.67 -4.82
CA ALA A 39 -15.41 7.66 -3.83
C ALA A 39 -16.06 6.29 -4.12
N ALA A 40 -17.32 6.24 -4.49
CA ALA A 40 -18.00 4.99 -4.86
C ALA A 40 -17.37 4.35 -6.12
N THR A 41 -17.03 5.17 -7.11
CA THR A 41 -16.34 4.73 -8.33
C THR A 41 -14.95 4.18 -8.00
N TRP A 42 -14.22 4.86 -7.12
CA TRP A 42 -12.92 4.41 -6.65
C TRP A 42 -13.03 3.07 -5.93
N GLN A 43 -14.00 2.89 -5.01
CA GLN A 43 -14.22 1.63 -4.28
C GLN A 43 -14.49 0.46 -5.23
N ALA A 44 -15.35 0.65 -6.24
CA ALA A 44 -15.65 -0.38 -7.23
C ALA A 44 -14.41 -0.76 -8.07
N LYS A 45 -13.64 0.25 -8.53
CA LYS A 45 -12.38 0.03 -9.25
C LYS A 45 -11.35 -0.67 -8.38
N HIS A 46 -11.20 -0.24 -7.13
CA HIS A 46 -10.29 -0.83 -6.16
C HIS A 46 -10.58 -2.32 -5.97
N GLU A 47 -11.84 -2.71 -5.79
CA GLU A 47 -12.20 -4.14 -5.65
C GLU A 47 -11.83 -4.95 -6.91
N MET A 48 -12.09 -4.42 -8.12
CA MET A 48 -11.69 -5.11 -9.35
C MET A 48 -10.18 -5.31 -9.44
N ASP A 49 -9.39 -4.27 -9.16
CA ASP A 49 -7.94 -4.33 -9.21
C ASP A 49 -7.39 -5.28 -8.14
N TYR A 50 -7.96 -5.26 -6.94
CA TYR A 50 -7.56 -6.15 -5.85
C TYR A 50 -7.88 -7.62 -6.13
N ARG A 51 -9.02 -7.91 -6.76
CA ARG A 51 -9.35 -9.28 -7.20
C ARG A 51 -8.30 -9.82 -8.17
N ARG A 52 -7.89 -9.00 -9.14
CA ARG A 52 -6.90 -9.37 -10.15
C ARG A 52 -5.50 -9.55 -9.54
N ASP A 53 -5.07 -8.64 -8.68
CA ASP A 53 -3.66 -8.52 -8.32
C ASP A 53 -3.33 -9.12 -6.94
N TRP A 54 -4.28 -9.15 -6.00
CA TRP A 54 -4.05 -9.56 -4.62
C TRP A 54 -4.88 -10.78 -4.20
N VAL A 55 -6.17 -10.82 -4.53
CA VAL A 55 -7.02 -11.96 -4.20
C VAL A 55 -6.60 -13.20 -5.01
N SER A 56 -6.13 -13.00 -6.22
CA SER A 56 -5.63 -14.08 -7.08
C SER A 56 -4.30 -14.69 -6.63
N ILE A 57 -3.58 -14.09 -5.64
CA ILE A 57 -2.33 -14.68 -5.16
C ILE A 57 -2.65 -15.99 -4.45
N ALA A 58 -2.17 -17.10 -5.05
CA ALA A 58 -2.39 -18.47 -4.60
C ALA A 58 -1.19 -19.05 -3.85
N GLY A 59 -0.04 -18.38 -3.89
CA GLY A 59 1.16 -18.81 -3.20
C GLY A 59 2.29 -17.79 -3.24
N LEU A 60 3.16 -17.89 -2.23
CA LEU A 60 4.42 -17.17 -2.13
C LEU A 60 5.48 -18.17 -1.67
N TYR A 61 6.36 -18.57 -2.58
CA TYR A 61 7.34 -19.63 -2.37
C TYR A 61 8.73 -19.04 -2.28
N ASP A 62 9.40 -19.19 -1.15
CA ASP A 62 10.76 -18.70 -0.97
C ASP A 62 11.72 -19.42 -1.90
N LEU A 63 12.50 -18.67 -2.68
CA LEU A 63 13.53 -19.21 -3.55
C LEU A 63 14.81 -19.48 -2.73
N LYS A 64 15.29 -20.72 -2.83
CA LYS A 64 16.59 -21.12 -2.26
C LYS A 64 17.71 -20.81 -3.25
N PRO A 65 18.93 -20.50 -2.77
CA PRO A 65 20.11 -20.42 -3.65
C PRO A 65 20.26 -21.69 -4.49
N GLY A 66 20.54 -21.54 -5.77
CA GLY A 66 20.59 -22.63 -6.72
C GLY A 66 19.26 -22.97 -7.37
N VAL A 67 19.00 -24.23 -7.63
CA VAL A 67 17.86 -24.70 -8.42
C VAL A 67 16.60 -24.87 -7.54
N ASN A 68 15.48 -24.36 -8.03
CA ASN A 68 14.12 -24.53 -7.49
C ASN A 68 13.23 -25.04 -8.61
N THR A 69 12.80 -26.28 -8.55
CA THR A 69 11.94 -26.92 -9.54
C THR A 69 10.49 -26.47 -9.41
N ALA A 70 9.76 -26.29 -10.52
CA ALA A 70 8.38 -25.82 -10.52
C ALA A 70 7.50 -26.61 -11.49
N GLY A 71 6.27 -26.86 -11.08
CA GLY A 71 5.25 -27.56 -11.85
C GLY A 71 4.14 -28.09 -10.94
N SER A 72 3.12 -28.75 -11.50
CA SER A 72 2.00 -29.28 -10.70
C SER A 72 2.30 -30.60 -9.98
N ALA A 73 3.38 -31.30 -10.34
CA ALA A 73 3.78 -32.49 -9.58
C ALA A 73 4.25 -32.11 -8.18
N SER A 74 3.80 -32.86 -7.17
CA SER A 74 4.13 -32.62 -5.76
C SER A 74 5.61 -32.87 -5.42
N THR A 75 6.38 -33.41 -6.35
CA THR A 75 7.84 -33.60 -6.23
C THR A 75 8.65 -32.35 -6.56
N ASN A 76 8.02 -31.30 -7.10
CA ASN A 76 8.69 -30.02 -7.32
C ASN A 76 8.88 -29.27 -5.99
N ASP A 77 9.95 -28.45 -5.91
CA ASP A 77 10.14 -27.51 -4.79
C ASP A 77 8.99 -26.49 -4.71
N ILE A 78 8.45 -26.12 -5.89
CA ILE A 78 7.33 -25.17 -6.03
C ILE A 78 6.18 -25.93 -6.70
N ALA A 79 5.24 -26.41 -5.87
CA ALA A 79 4.05 -27.12 -6.35
C ALA A 79 2.99 -26.10 -6.78
N LEU A 80 2.75 -26.04 -8.08
CA LEU A 80 1.76 -25.16 -8.72
C LEU A 80 0.39 -25.87 -8.84
N SER A 81 -0.62 -25.11 -9.28
CA SER A 81 -1.96 -25.67 -9.48
C SER A 81 -1.97 -26.75 -10.58
N ALA A 82 -2.98 -27.66 -10.56
CA ALA A 82 -3.11 -28.74 -11.51
C ALA A 82 -3.31 -28.28 -12.98
N SER A 83 -3.60 -27.00 -13.20
CA SER A 83 -3.69 -26.42 -14.54
C SER A 83 -2.34 -26.22 -15.23
N VAL A 84 -1.24 -26.31 -14.45
CA VAL A 84 0.14 -26.19 -14.94
C VAL A 84 0.69 -27.59 -15.27
N PRO A 85 1.58 -27.76 -16.28
CA PRO A 85 2.23 -29.04 -16.53
C PRO A 85 2.92 -29.64 -15.29
N PRO A 86 3.03 -30.98 -15.17
CA PRO A 86 3.72 -31.64 -14.04
C PRO A 86 5.12 -31.09 -13.79
N THR A 87 5.85 -30.77 -14.87
CA THR A 87 7.14 -30.06 -14.85
C THR A 87 7.05 -28.86 -15.75
N LEU A 88 7.06 -27.66 -15.18
CA LEU A 88 7.06 -26.41 -15.93
C LEU A 88 8.48 -25.96 -16.28
N GLY A 89 9.41 -26.13 -15.35
CA GLY A 89 10.79 -25.67 -15.47
C GLY A 89 11.47 -25.53 -14.13
N ARG A 90 12.51 -24.70 -14.09
CA ARG A 90 13.26 -24.43 -12.87
C ARG A 90 13.62 -22.95 -12.75
N PHE A 91 13.55 -22.43 -11.54
CA PHE A 91 14.05 -21.12 -11.18
C PHE A 91 15.43 -21.27 -10.54
N ILE A 92 16.43 -20.61 -11.10
CA ILE A 92 17.81 -20.66 -10.62
C ILE A 92 18.13 -19.32 -9.97
N MET A 93 18.37 -19.33 -8.65
CA MET A 93 18.77 -18.14 -7.92
C MET A 93 20.29 -18.12 -7.73
N THR A 94 20.95 -17.08 -8.26
CA THR A 94 22.40 -16.85 -8.09
C THR A 94 22.61 -15.44 -7.50
N GLY A 95 22.99 -15.40 -6.24
CA GLY A 95 23.01 -14.14 -5.49
C GLY A 95 21.61 -13.52 -5.44
N GLN A 96 21.45 -12.37 -6.08
CA GLN A 96 20.15 -11.67 -6.17
C GLN A 96 19.44 -11.85 -7.52
N GLN A 97 20.06 -12.53 -8.46
CA GLN A 97 19.46 -12.77 -9.78
C GLN A 97 18.66 -14.06 -9.80
N VAL A 98 17.53 -14.01 -10.48
CA VAL A 98 16.67 -15.18 -10.72
C VAL A 98 16.55 -15.40 -12.22
N ARG A 99 16.85 -16.62 -12.67
CA ARG A 99 16.72 -17.07 -14.05
C ARG A 99 15.69 -18.19 -14.10
N PHE A 100 14.80 -18.16 -15.06
CA PHE A 100 13.90 -19.26 -15.37
C PHE A 100 14.42 -20.07 -16.56
N GLU A 101 14.43 -21.38 -16.44
CA GLU A 101 14.70 -22.31 -17.53
C GLU A 101 13.48 -23.22 -17.76
N PRO A 102 12.83 -23.14 -18.94
CA PRO A 102 11.66 -23.94 -19.23
C PRO A 102 12.01 -25.44 -19.36
N ALA A 103 11.09 -26.31 -18.94
CA ALA A 103 11.18 -27.73 -19.23
C ALA A 103 10.93 -27.98 -20.76
N PRO A 104 11.48 -29.07 -21.31
CA PRO A 104 11.18 -29.42 -22.67
C PRO A 104 9.67 -29.55 -22.93
N GLY A 105 9.15 -28.83 -23.93
CA GLY A 105 7.73 -28.83 -24.27
C GLY A 105 6.83 -27.97 -23.41
N ALA A 106 7.38 -27.25 -22.41
CA ALA A 106 6.58 -26.27 -21.62
C ALA A 106 6.14 -25.11 -22.52
N VAL A 107 4.86 -24.77 -22.47
CA VAL A 107 4.26 -23.67 -23.23
C VAL A 107 3.91 -22.55 -22.25
N LEU A 108 4.64 -21.44 -22.33
CA LEU A 108 4.42 -20.24 -21.52
C LEU A 108 4.95 -19.02 -22.26
N VAL A 109 4.55 -17.85 -21.81
CA VAL A 109 5.01 -16.56 -22.34
C VAL A 109 5.67 -15.74 -21.25
N HIS A 110 6.63 -14.92 -21.66
CA HIS A 110 7.27 -13.88 -20.88
C HIS A 110 6.94 -12.55 -21.54
N ASP A 111 6.22 -11.69 -20.85
CA ASP A 111 5.77 -10.39 -21.37
C ASP A 111 5.19 -10.46 -22.79
N ASN A 112 4.25 -11.40 -23.01
CA ASN A 112 3.59 -11.70 -24.28
C ASN A 112 4.49 -12.34 -25.37
N THR A 113 5.73 -12.70 -25.04
CA THR A 113 6.65 -13.38 -25.96
C THR A 113 6.79 -14.85 -25.57
N PRO A 114 6.66 -15.83 -26.50
CA PRO A 114 6.88 -17.23 -26.19
C PRO A 114 8.28 -17.50 -25.64
N VAL A 115 8.35 -18.25 -24.53
CA VAL A 115 9.62 -18.65 -23.91
C VAL A 115 10.14 -19.90 -24.60
N VAL A 116 11.28 -19.75 -25.28
CA VAL A 116 11.94 -20.85 -26.00
C VAL A 116 13.28 -21.28 -25.39
N GLY A 117 13.74 -20.60 -24.36
CA GLY A 117 15.00 -20.84 -23.65
C GLY A 117 15.08 -20.11 -22.31
N PRO A 118 16.25 -20.10 -21.68
CA PRO A 118 16.44 -19.41 -20.39
C PRO A 118 16.14 -17.92 -20.47
N VAL A 119 15.47 -17.38 -19.41
CA VAL A 119 15.09 -15.98 -19.27
C VAL A 119 15.53 -15.48 -17.90
N ASP A 120 16.26 -14.36 -17.85
CA ASP A 120 16.54 -13.64 -16.61
C ASP A 120 15.31 -12.81 -16.22
N LEU A 121 14.91 -12.86 -14.94
CA LEU A 121 13.69 -12.22 -14.45
C LEU A 121 14.02 -11.01 -13.59
N ARG A 122 13.43 -9.87 -13.92
CA ARG A 122 13.39 -8.67 -13.06
C ARG A 122 12.36 -8.90 -11.95
N ASP A 123 12.70 -8.42 -10.75
CA ASP A 123 11.80 -8.52 -9.59
C ASP A 123 10.82 -7.34 -9.51
N ASP A 124 9.84 -7.41 -8.60
CA ASP A 124 8.76 -6.44 -8.45
C ASP A 124 9.18 -5.10 -7.78
N ARG A 125 10.46 -4.87 -7.54
CA ARG A 125 11.01 -3.55 -7.20
C ARG A 125 11.43 -2.74 -8.42
N GLU A 126 11.58 -3.40 -9.56
CA GLU A 126 11.84 -2.73 -10.82
C GLU A 126 10.57 -2.04 -11.34
N THR A 127 10.75 -0.96 -12.11
CA THR A 127 9.62 -0.23 -12.70
C THR A 127 8.77 -1.10 -13.62
N GLU A 128 9.40 -2.07 -14.27
CA GLU A 128 8.78 -3.07 -15.13
C GLU A 128 9.20 -4.46 -14.62
N GLU A 129 8.38 -5.06 -13.76
CA GLU A 129 8.58 -6.45 -13.32
C GLU A 129 8.31 -7.43 -14.46
N ASP A 130 9.07 -8.52 -14.51
CA ASP A 130 8.81 -9.58 -15.49
C ASP A 130 7.72 -10.53 -15.00
N GLN A 131 6.84 -10.94 -15.92
CA GLN A 131 5.80 -11.93 -15.66
C GLN A 131 5.92 -13.13 -16.61
N LEU A 132 5.98 -14.33 -16.01
CA LEU A 132 5.80 -15.58 -16.75
C LEU A 132 4.32 -15.98 -16.65
N ILE A 133 3.72 -16.30 -17.80
CA ILE A 133 2.30 -16.66 -17.89
C ILE A 133 2.18 -18.07 -18.48
N VAL A 134 1.52 -18.96 -17.75
CA VAL A 134 1.19 -20.33 -18.17
C VAL A 134 -0.31 -20.55 -18.00
N GLY A 135 -1.05 -20.58 -19.12
CA GLY A 135 -2.52 -20.50 -19.08
C GLY A 135 -2.98 -19.22 -18.38
N ASP A 136 -3.79 -19.37 -17.34
CA ASP A 136 -4.27 -18.24 -16.51
C ASP A 136 -3.33 -17.89 -15.35
N ILE A 137 -2.30 -18.70 -15.09
CA ILE A 137 -1.35 -18.54 -13.99
C ILE A 137 -0.32 -17.48 -14.36
N ARG A 138 -0.08 -16.54 -13.43
CA ARG A 138 0.99 -15.53 -13.55
C ARG A 138 2.01 -15.74 -12.44
N LEU A 139 3.28 -15.73 -12.81
CA LEU A 139 4.42 -15.93 -11.93
C LEU A 139 5.34 -14.71 -12.02
N ASN A 140 5.75 -14.15 -10.89
CA ASN A 140 6.75 -13.10 -10.84
C ASN A 140 7.65 -13.24 -9.61
N VAL A 141 8.85 -12.66 -9.68
CA VAL A 141 9.78 -12.62 -8.54
C VAL A 141 9.37 -11.48 -7.60
N HIS A 142 9.06 -11.82 -6.36
CA HIS A 142 8.75 -10.87 -5.29
C HIS A 142 9.93 -10.71 -4.35
N VAL A 143 10.20 -9.46 -3.93
CA VAL A 143 11.24 -9.15 -2.96
C VAL A 143 10.65 -8.53 -1.70
N SER A 144 11.03 -9.11 -0.55
CA SER A 144 10.67 -8.64 0.78
C SER A 144 11.93 -8.64 1.66
N GLY A 145 12.41 -7.46 2.05
CA GLY A 145 13.73 -7.33 2.64
C GLY A 145 14.82 -7.91 1.73
N ASP A 146 15.59 -8.87 2.24
CA ASP A 146 16.63 -9.58 1.48
C ASP A 146 16.12 -10.87 0.84
N ARG A 147 14.89 -11.26 1.09
CA ARG A 147 14.28 -12.51 0.62
C ARG A 147 13.70 -12.33 -0.78
N ARG A 148 13.87 -13.37 -1.61
CA ARG A 148 13.21 -13.49 -2.91
C ARG A 148 12.28 -14.69 -2.89
N SER A 149 11.08 -14.46 -3.38
CA SER A 149 10.04 -15.50 -3.46
C SER A 149 9.40 -15.51 -4.84
N LEU A 150 8.94 -16.65 -5.29
CA LEU A 150 8.06 -16.73 -6.44
C LEU A 150 6.62 -16.46 -6.00
N ARG A 151 6.05 -15.36 -6.47
CA ARG A 151 4.63 -15.05 -6.29
C ARG A 151 3.83 -15.71 -7.40
N VAL A 152 2.83 -16.48 -7.01
CA VAL A 152 1.94 -17.21 -7.92
C VAL A 152 0.55 -16.59 -7.84
N ARG A 153 0.02 -16.15 -8.98
CA ARG A 153 -1.36 -15.69 -9.11
C ARG A 153 -2.17 -16.69 -9.91
N ASP A 154 -3.24 -17.18 -9.31
CA ASP A 154 -4.21 -18.08 -9.92
C ASP A 154 -5.61 -17.47 -9.73
N PRO A 155 -6.23 -16.91 -10.79
CA PRO A 155 -7.56 -16.33 -10.71
C PRO A 155 -8.65 -17.37 -10.42
N ASN A 156 -8.35 -18.66 -10.62
CA ASN A 156 -9.23 -19.79 -10.36
C ASN A 156 -8.88 -20.53 -9.05
N GLY A 157 -7.93 -20.00 -8.27
CA GLY A 157 -7.50 -20.57 -7.00
C GLY A 157 -8.59 -20.50 -5.91
N PRO A 158 -8.45 -21.29 -4.81
CA PRO A 158 -9.46 -21.33 -3.74
C PRO A 158 -9.79 -19.96 -3.15
N LEU A 159 -8.76 -19.16 -2.86
CA LEU A 159 -8.97 -17.80 -2.32
C LEU A 159 -9.78 -16.91 -3.24
N ALA A 160 -9.48 -16.95 -4.55
CA ALA A 160 -10.19 -16.15 -5.55
C ALA A 160 -11.66 -16.60 -5.70
N ARG A 161 -11.93 -17.91 -5.64
CA ARG A 161 -13.29 -18.46 -5.69
C ARG A 161 -14.11 -18.13 -4.45
N ASP A 162 -13.48 -18.19 -3.28
CA ASP A 162 -14.15 -18.03 -1.98
C ASP A 162 -14.22 -16.56 -1.53
N PHE A 163 -13.64 -15.64 -2.30
CA PHE A 163 -13.62 -14.21 -1.98
C PHE A 163 -15.03 -13.62 -2.01
N ARG A 164 -15.44 -13.03 -0.89
CA ARG A 164 -16.80 -12.52 -0.66
C ARG A 164 -17.02 -11.04 -1.03
N GLY A 165 -16.01 -10.39 -1.59
CA GLY A 165 -16.03 -8.95 -1.81
C GLY A 165 -15.63 -8.16 -0.57
N PHE A 166 -15.49 -6.85 -0.72
CA PHE A 166 -15.21 -5.95 0.38
C PHE A 166 -16.49 -5.34 0.95
N SER A 167 -16.45 -5.01 2.23
CA SER A 167 -17.54 -4.30 2.91
C SER A 167 -17.06 -2.90 3.28
N TRP A 168 -17.86 -1.89 2.95
CA TRP A 168 -17.51 -0.49 3.14
C TRP A 168 -18.44 0.17 4.16
N PHE A 169 -17.92 1.18 4.86
CA PHE A 169 -18.77 2.14 5.58
C PHE A 169 -19.54 3.01 4.58
N PRO A 170 -20.68 3.59 4.99
CA PRO A 170 -21.33 4.63 4.20
C PRO A 170 -20.37 5.80 3.93
N ILE A 171 -20.33 6.27 2.69
CA ILE A 171 -19.47 7.41 2.31
C ILE A 171 -19.96 8.65 3.06
N SER A 172 -19.03 9.35 3.72
CA SER A 172 -19.32 10.54 4.53
C SER A 172 -18.32 11.66 4.25
N PRO A 173 -18.80 12.88 3.99
CA PRO A 173 -17.94 14.04 3.79
C PRO A 173 -17.11 14.41 5.03
N ASN A 174 -17.52 13.98 6.23
CA ASN A 174 -16.80 14.25 7.47
C ASN A 174 -15.42 13.57 7.53
N TYR A 175 -15.23 12.54 6.73
CA TYR A 175 -13.99 11.79 6.63
C TYR A 175 -13.13 12.19 5.41
N ARG A 176 -13.42 13.33 4.81
CA ARG A 176 -12.61 14.00 3.79
C ARG A 176 -11.99 15.25 4.40
N VAL A 177 -10.72 15.17 4.73
CA VAL A 177 -10.03 16.24 5.46
C VAL A 177 -8.80 16.71 4.71
N ILE A 178 -8.55 18.01 4.76
CA ILE A 178 -7.31 18.59 4.22
C ILE A 178 -6.23 18.45 5.28
N GLY A 179 -5.13 17.82 4.91
CA GLY A 179 -3.89 17.77 5.68
C GLY A 179 -2.86 18.74 5.12
N ARG A 180 -1.89 19.10 5.95
CA ARG A 180 -0.74 19.91 5.57
C ARG A 180 0.54 19.18 5.90
N LEU A 181 1.45 19.08 4.93
CA LEU A 181 2.76 18.51 5.14
C LEU A 181 3.63 19.44 6.00
N ILE A 182 4.08 18.93 7.13
CA ILE A 182 5.13 19.51 7.95
C ILE A 182 6.41 18.75 7.60
N ARG A 183 7.30 19.39 6.86
CA ARG A 183 8.52 18.75 6.37
C ARG A 183 9.52 18.53 7.50
N ASP A 184 10.17 17.38 7.49
CA ASP A 184 11.36 17.17 8.30
C ASP A 184 12.52 18.05 7.79
N PRO A 185 13.51 18.39 8.63
CA PRO A 185 14.69 19.13 8.19
C PRO A 185 15.44 18.46 7.02
N GLN A 186 15.35 17.13 6.96
CA GLN A 186 15.84 16.31 5.85
C GLN A 186 14.92 15.09 5.66
N PRO A 187 14.69 14.63 4.42
CA PRO A 187 13.95 13.40 4.18
C PRO A 187 14.59 12.21 4.90
N GLN A 188 13.76 11.36 5.48
CA GLN A 188 14.19 10.20 6.25
C GLN A 188 14.05 8.92 5.42
N THR A 189 14.91 7.94 5.70
CA THR A 189 14.72 6.55 5.30
C THR A 189 14.26 5.77 6.53
N LEU A 190 13.06 5.22 6.46
CA LEU A 190 12.41 4.51 7.55
C LEU A 190 12.54 3.01 7.32
N LYS A 191 12.97 2.27 8.35
CA LYS A 191 12.97 0.80 8.34
C LYS A 191 11.66 0.32 8.92
N VAL A 192 10.88 -0.38 8.11
CA VAL A 192 9.52 -0.81 8.44
C VAL A 192 9.45 -2.33 8.39
N VAL A 193 9.04 -2.95 9.48
CA VAL A 193 8.80 -4.39 9.54
C VAL A 193 7.48 -4.70 8.83
N ASN A 194 7.44 -5.79 8.07
CA ASN A 194 6.21 -6.28 7.45
C ASN A 194 5.64 -7.50 8.18
N THR A 195 4.50 -8.02 7.73
CA THR A 195 3.78 -9.14 8.34
C THR A 195 4.53 -10.47 8.33
N TYR A 196 5.59 -10.61 7.55
CA TYR A 196 6.50 -11.78 7.53
C TYR A 196 7.71 -11.59 8.45
N GLY A 197 7.92 -10.40 9.01
CA GLY A 197 9.06 -10.05 9.84
C GLY A 197 10.27 -9.52 9.07
N ASP A 198 10.16 -9.38 7.75
CA ASP A 198 11.18 -8.73 6.93
C ASP A 198 11.15 -7.22 7.15
N VAL A 199 12.26 -6.56 6.84
CA VAL A 199 12.41 -5.11 6.97
C VAL A 199 12.56 -4.49 5.59
N ASP A 200 11.61 -3.62 5.24
CA ASP A 200 11.63 -2.83 4.01
C ASP A 200 12.00 -1.38 4.31
N GLU A 201 12.60 -0.70 3.35
CA GLU A 201 12.98 0.71 3.48
C GLU A 201 12.04 1.60 2.69
N TYR A 202 11.50 2.63 3.38
CA TYR A 202 10.61 3.63 2.81
C TYR A 202 11.18 5.04 2.98
N LYS A 203 10.95 5.90 2.00
CA LYS A 203 11.26 7.34 2.12
C LYS A 203 10.09 8.08 2.76
N SER A 204 10.39 9.10 3.58
CA SER A 204 9.41 10.02 4.14
C SER A 204 9.98 11.43 4.18
N GLU A 205 9.15 12.41 3.77
CA GLU A 205 9.55 13.82 3.74
C GLU A 205 9.14 14.59 5.00
N GLY A 206 8.30 13.99 5.87
CA GLY A 206 7.75 14.64 7.04
C GLY A 206 6.48 13.99 7.54
N VAL A 207 5.68 14.74 8.28
CA VAL A 207 4.37 14.31 8.78
C VAL A 207 3.27 15.16 8.18
N VAL A 208 2.10 14.57 7.95
CA VAL A 208 0.90 15.30 7.54
C VAL A 208 0.05 15.56 8.77
N GLU A 209 -0.14 16.84 9.11
CA GLU A 209 -1.03 17.31 10.16
C GLU A 209 -2.43 17.56 9.61
N PHE A 210 -3.46 17.11 10.28
CA PHE A 210 -4.86 17.33 9.92
C PHE A 210 -5.77 17.28 11.15
N THR A 211 -6.99 17.83 10.99
CA THR A 211 -8.00 17.79 12.06
C THR A 211 -9.12 16.84 11.64
N ILE A 212 -9.44 15.86 12.49
CA ILE A 212 -10.52 14.91 12.32
C ILE A 212 -11.20 14.65 13.67
N GLU A 213 -12.53 14.51 13.69
CA GLU A 213 -13.30 14.33 14.94
C GLU A 213 -12.94 15.36 16.02
N GLY A 214 -12.69 16.63 15.60
CA GLY A 214 -12.32 17.73 16.48
C GLY A 214 -10.92 17.65 17.09
N ARG A 215 -10.07 16.74 16.66
CA ARG A 215 -8.70 16.57 17.14
C ARG A 215 -7.68 16.81 16.04
N THR A 216 -6.64 17.57 16.34
CA THR A 216 -5.46 17.69 15.47
C THR A 216 -4.57 16.48 15.72
N VAL A 217 -4.27 15.75 14.64
CA VAL A 217 -3.47 14.53 14.64
C VAL A 217 -2.49 14.54 13.46
N HIS A 218 -1.56 13.60 13.49
CA HIS A 218 -0.49 13.49 12.49
C HIS A 218 -0.40 12.08 11.95
N LEU A 219 -0.03 11.96 10.68
CA LEU A 219 0.38 10.71 10.05
C LEU A 219 1.67 10.94 9.27
N ARG A 220 2.64 10.08 9.43
CA ARG A 220 3.86 10.04 8.62
C ARG A 220 3.63 9.17 7.38
N PRO A 221 3.54 9.75 6.19
CA PRO A 221 3.43 8.99 4.95
C PRO A 221 4.77 8.42 4.51
N PHE A 222 4.71 7.38 3.70
CA PHE A 222 5.79 6.98 2.82
C PHE A 222 5.64 7.69 1.47
N THR A 223 6.74 8.19 0.92
CA THR A 223 6.76 8.77 -0.43
C THR A 223 7.08 7.66 -1.42
N THR A 224 6.07 7.19 -2.16
CA THR A 224 6.22 6.08 -3.12
C THR A 224 6.71 6.55 -4.49
N ARG A 225 6.37 7.77 -4.86
CA ARG A 225 6.83 8.51 -6.05
C ARG A 225 6.67 10.01 -5.80
N PRO A 226 7.24 10.89 -6.62
CA PRO A 226 7.10 12.34 -6.42
C PRO A 226 5.62 12.73 -6.23
N ASN A 227 5.36 13.51 -5.18
CA ASN A 227 4.04 14.02 -4.81
C ASN A 227 2.97 12.95 -4.53
N ARG A 228 3.35 11.68 -4.30
CA ARG A 228 2.41 10.62 -3.95
C ARG A 228 2.73 10.04 -2.60
N PHE A 229 1.81 10.19 -1.66
CA PHE A 229 1.88 9.67 -0.30
C PHE A 229 1.16 8.33 -0.16
N TYR A 230 1.76 7.46 0.63
CA TYR A 230 1.20 6.19 1.06
C TYR A 230 1.18 6.15 2.59
N PHE A 231 0.00 6.14 3.16
CA PHE A 231 -0.21 6.06 4.60
C PHE A 231 -0.51 4.64 5.01
N VAL A 232 0.28 4.15 5.97
CA VAL A 232 0.06 2.89 6.67
C VAL A 232 -0.23 3.26 8.11
N PHE A 233 -1.47 3.05 8.59
CA PHE A 233 -1.92 3.57 9.87
C PHE A 233 -2.87 2.62 10.60
N ARG A 234 -3.12 2.90 11.86
CA ARG A 234 -4.21 2.36 12.68
C ARG A 234 -4.97 3.51 13.30
N ASP A 235 -6.22 3.27 13.64
CA ASP A 235 -7.04 4.18 14.41
C ASP A 235 -7.82 3.43 15.51
N ALA A 236 -8.63 4.12 16.30
CA ALA A 236 -9.36 3.51 17.40
C ALA A 236 -10.48 2.53 16.97
N SER A 237 -10.76 2.38 15.67
CA SER A 237 -11.66 1.35 15.14
C SER A 237 -10.95 0.03 14.84
N SER A 238 -9.61 0.03 14.79
CA SER A 238 -8.81 -1.14 14.41
C SER A 238 -8.96 -2.29 15.41
N GLY A 239 -9.29 -3.48 14.89
CA GLY A 239 -9.55 -4.69 15.68
C GLY A 239 -10.98 -4.79 16.20
N GLN A 240 -11.85 -3.85 15.87
CA GLN A 240 -13.28 -3.85 16.17
C GLN A 240 -14.11 -3.75 14.89
N GLU A 241 -14.13 -2.59 14.25
CA GLU A 241 -14.90 -2.34 13.04
C GLU A 241 -14.04 -2.40 11.77
N THR A 242 -12.72 -2.14 11.91
CA THR A 242 -11.75 -2.20 10.81
C THR A 242 -10.66 -3.22 11.12
N TYR A 243 -9.88 -3.58 10.11
CA TYR A 243 -8.82 -4.58 10.24
C TYR A 243 -7.81 -4.21 11.32
N GLU A 244 -7.40 -5.20 12.13
CA GLU A 244 -6.61 -4.97 13.35
C GLU A 244 -5.18 -4.51 13.09
N THR A 245 -4.54 -4.98 12.00
CA THR A 245 -3.12 -4.76 11.80
C THR A 245 -2.81 -3.39 11.22
N ALA A 246 -3.51 -3.01 10.14
CA ALA A 246 -3.27 -1.78 9.41
C ALA A 246 -4.46 -1.36 8.55
N ARG A 247 -4.46 -0.10 8.16
CA ARG A 247 -5.26 0.48 7.08
C ARG A 247 -4.33 1.26 6.16
N PHE A 248 -4.63 1.23 4.87
CA PHE A 248 -3.87 1.90 3.84
C PHE A 248 -4.67 3.06 3.24
N LEU A 249 -3.99 4.13 2.90
CA LEU A 249 -4.57 5.27 2.20
C LEU A 249 -3.51 5.90 1.31
N TYR A 250 -3.88 6.26 0.10
CA TYR A 250 -3.05 7.09 -0.79
C TYR A 250 -3.61 8.49 -0.92
N SER A 251 -2.73 9.47 -1.07
CA SER A 251 -3.12 10.83 -1.44
C SER A 251 -2.01 11.51 -2.23
N ASP A 252 -2.37 12.55 -2.97
CA ASP A 252 -1.42 13.36 -3.71
C ASP A 252 -1.11 14.65 -2.95
N LEU A 253 0.17 15.05 -2.95
CA LEU A 253 0.63 16.31 -2.38
C LEU A 253 0.47 17.41 -3.44
N HIS A 254 -0.21 18.49 -3.08
CA HIS A 254 -0.36 19.68 -3.91
C HIS A 254 0.82 20.64 -3.73
N ASP A 255 1.04 21.54 -4.68
CA ASP A 255 2.16 22.49 -4.70
C ASP A 255 2.13 23.46 -3.49
N ASP A 256 0.96 23.70 -2.90
CA ASP A 256 0.78 24.54 -1.71
C ASP A 256 1.11 23.81 -0.39
N GLY A 257 1.56 22.56 -0.47
CA GLY A 257 1.89 21.70 0.67
C GLY A 257 0.68 21.07 1.34
N THR A 258 -0.50 21.14 0.72
CA THR A 258 -1.71 20.45 1.20
C THR A 258 -1.89 19.10 0.53
N THR A 259 -2.68 18.23 1.18
CA THR A 259 -3.10 16.95 0.64
C THR A 259 -4.51 16.62 1.09
N LEU A 260 -5.33 16.02 0.24
CA LEU A 260 -6.66 15.55 0.61
C LEU A 260 -6.55 14.12 1.16
N LEU A 261 -6.89 13.93 2.42
CA LEU A 261 -7.06 12.62 3.03
C LEU A 261 -8.54 12.24 2.95
N ASP A 262 -8.90 11.43 1.96
CA ASP A 262 -10.26 10.88 1.83
C ASP A 262 -10.30 9.50 2.49
N PHE A 263 -10.64 9.43 3.78
CA PHE A 263 -10.71 8.17 4.50
C PHE A 263 -11.85 7.26 4.02
N ASN A 264 -12.76 7.73 3.16
CA ASN A 264 -13.71 6.86 2.47
C ASN A 264 -13.03 5.90 1.49
N GLU A 265 -11.79 6.23 1.09
CA GLU A 265 -10.90 5.41 0.28
C GLU A 265 -9.87 4.62 1.12
N ALA A 266 -9.94 4.69 2.46
CA ALA A 266 -9.08 3.86 3.30
C ALA A 266 -9.48 2.38 3.19
N TYR A 267 -8.49 1.49 3.01
CA TYR A 267 -8.72 0.09 2.70
C TYR A 267 -7.82 -0.84 3.49
N ASN A 268 -8.18 -2.12 3.55
CA ASN A 268 -7.39 -3.14 4.22
C ASN A 268 -6.18 -3.56 3.37
N PRO A 269 -5.01 -3.78 4.00
CA PRO A 269 -3.90 -4.42 3.31
C PRO A 269 -4.29 -5.82 2.83
N PRO A 270 -3.63 -6.33 1.77
CA PRO A 270 -3.92 -7.67 1.24
C PRO A 270 -3.82 -8.79 2.28
N CYS A 271 -2.96 -8.66 3.28
CA CYS A 271 -2.82 -9.64 4.35
C CYS A 271 -4.07 -9.79 5.25
N ALA A 272 -5.05 -8.91 5.13
CA ALA A 272 -6.34 -9.06 5.81
C ALA A 272 -7.17 -10.23 5.29
N PHE A 273 -6.96 -10.67 4.05
CA PHE A 273 -7.72 -11.71 3.37
C PHE A 273 -6.87 -12.74 2.62
N ASN A 274 -5.56 -12.48 2.46
CA ASN A 274 -4.66 -13.38 1.75
C ASN A 274 -3.37 -13.64 2.56
N PRO A 275 -3.10 -14.90 2.96
CA PRO A 275 -1.93 -15.24 3.77
C PRO A 275 -0.60 -15.16 3.02
N HIS A 276 -0.62 -15.05 1.70
CA HIS A 276 0.55 -15.05 0.83
C HIS A 276 1.02 -13.65 0.44
N THR A 277 0.79 -12.66 1.32
CA THR A 277 1.14 -11.26 1.06
C THR A 277 1.95 -10.64 2.19
N THR A 278 2.95 -9.86 1.83
CA THR A 278 3.79 -9.11 2.77
C THR A 278 3.28 -7.67 2.86
N CYS A 279 2.90 -7.22 4.04
CA CYS A 279 2.32 -5.90 4.24
C CYS A 279 3.07 -5.13 5.32
N PRO A 280 3.39 -3.85 5.11
CA PRO A 280 4.05 -3.04 6.14
C PRO A 280 3.18 -2.89 7.39
N ILE A 281 3.82 -2.96 8.55
CA ILE A 281 3.18 -2.69 9.84
C ILE A 281 3.27 -1.20 10.14
N PRO A 282 2.18 -0.56 10.63
CA PRO A 282 2.17 0.88 10.92
C PRO A 282 3.26 1.29 11.92
N LEU A 283 3.93 2.40 11.63
CA LEU A 283 4.80 3.08 12.59
C LEU A 283 4.03 3.37 13.89
N ARG A 284 4.76 3.46 15.00
CA ARG A 284 4.13 3.77 16.31
C ARG A 284 3.38 5.10 16.28
N GLU A 285 3.94 6.10 15.62
CA GLU A 285 3.36 7.43 15.46
C GLU A 285 2.12 7.46 14.55
N ASN A 286 1.93 6.45 13.69
CA ASN A 286 0.78 6.30 12.82
C ASN A 286 -0.41 5.57 13.47
N ARG A 287 -0.54 5.69 14.79
CA ARG A 287 -1.68 5.16 15.55
C ARG A 287 -2.55 6.31 16.04
N LEU A 288 -3.64 6.56 15.32
CA LEU A 288 -4.54 7.66 15.62
C LEU A 288 -5.42 7.35 16.84
N PRO A 289 -5.55 8.30 17.79
CA PRO A 289 -6.39 8.13 18.99
C PRO A 289 -7.87 8.43 18.72
N VAL A 290 -8.28 8.55 17.48
CA VAL A 290 -9.65 8.82 17.03
C VAL A 290 -10.19 7.61 16.29
N LYS A 291 -11.52 7.46 16.26
CA LYS A 291 -12.22 6.37 15.55
C LYS A 291 -12.62 6.86 14.17
N ILE A 292 -12.15 6.20 13.10
CA ILE A 292 -12.44 6.57 11.70
C ILE A 292 -13.37 5.50 11.11
N LEU A 293 -14.69 5.75 11.17
CA LEU A 293 -15.72 4.86 10.65
C LEU A 293 -16.03 5.17 9.18
N ALA A 294 -14.99 5.09 8.34
CA ALA A 294 -15.04 5.31 6.90
C ALA A 294 -14.12 4.33 6.18
N GLY A 295 -14.30 4.15 4.88
CA GLY A 295 -13.52 3.23 4.08
C GLY A 295 -13.93 1.78 4.27
N GLU A 296 -13.00 0.86 4.11
CA GLU A 296 -13.23 -0.59 4.19
C GLU A 296 -13.36 -1.06 5.63
N LYS A 297 -14.35 -1.92 5.90
CA LYS A 297 -14.56 -2.62 7.18
C LYS A 297 -13.61 -3.81 7.28
N ALA A 298 -13.47 -4.37 8.49
CA ALA A 298 -12.74 -5.61 8.68
C ALA A 298 -13.27 -6.72 7.76
N TYR A 299 -12.36 -7.45 7.12
CA TYR A 299 -12.73 -8.62 6.32
C TYR A 299 -13.31 -9.71 7.25
N PRO A 300 -14.43 -10.35 6.88
CA PRO A 300 -15.18 -11.20 7.82
C PRO A 300 -14.47 -12.51 8.20
N VAL A 301 -13.40 -12.88 7.53
CA VAL A 301 -12.63 -14.10 7.81
C VAL A 301 -11.23 -13.70 8.27
N HIS A 302 -10.85 -14.16 9.46
CA HIS A 302 -9.49 -13.96 9.93
C HIS A 302 -8.54 -14.87 9.14
N VAL A 303 -7.53 -14.28 8.52
CA VAL A 303 -6.50 -14.99 7.76
C VAL A 303 -5.18 -14.80 8.48
N SER A 304 -4.60 -15.87 8.99
CA SER A 304 -3.25 -15.83 9.54
C SER A 304 -2.22 -15.86 8.41
N PRO A 305 -1.16 -15.04 8.46
CA PRO A 305 -0.07 -15.12 7.49
C PRO A 305 0.47 -16.54 7.41
N SER A 306 0.58 -17.10 6.21
CA SER A 306 1.31 -18.34 6.02
C SER A 306 2.79 -18.01 6.22
N LYS A 307 3.40 -18.51 7.29
CA LYS A 307 4.87 -18.58 7.34
C LYS A 307 5.25 -19.43 6.14
N GLY A 308 6.04 -18.87 5.21
CA GLY A 308 6.42 -19.49 3.96
C GLY A 308 6.64 -20.99 4.10
N GLY A 309 6.08 -21.74 3.15
CA GLY A 309 6.08 -23.19 3.22
C GLY A 309 7.49 -23.72 3.43
N SER A 310 7.63 -24.49 4.49
CA SER A 310 8.81 -25.30 4.79
C SER A 310 8.91 -26.47 3.82
#